data_4b9be3057686aa5fc7898e07a193bdcd
#
_entry.id   4b9be3057686aa5fc7898e07a193bdcd
#
_cell.length_a   1.000
_cell.length_b   1.000
_cell.length_c   1.000
_cell.angle_alpha   90.00
_cell.angle_beta   90.00
_cell.angle_gamma   90.00
#
_symmetry.space_group_name_H-M   'P 1'
#
loop_
_entity.id
_entity.type
_entity.pdbx_description
1 polymer ?
#
loop_
_entity_poly.entity_id
_entity_poly.type
_entity_poly.pdbx_seq_one_letter_code
_entity_poly.pdbx_strand_id
1 'polypeptide(L)'
;MILAPLRGVTVRCFREVFAERILDAGFTEAVTPFITATAGFDPLKSDELRGLSPRTDSPTPRLRLTPQFIGKDPDALRECLVRVREAGFDTADLNCGCPFPMVRNKGRGSGILRTPLVLERMLAVGCETMGPGRFSVKARLGIERNDELLALMPIVNSFPLRFLAVHARNARQMYDGECDWEAFAKVRDAAKVPVVRNGDIPFPPDGGTDGGEWTMIGRGFVRHLGMRDDIDGLLARYVEASVEELYGERPVLGRMKELIAYWRDIPRWRRLWPVVKIARTLDEFRLAIA
;
A
#
# COMPACT_ATOMS: atom_id res chain seq x y z
N MET A 1 -7.27 7.26 9.71
CA MET A 1 -6.00 6.59 9.27
C MET A 1 -6.19 5.91 7.93
N ILE A 2 -5.09 5.72 7.17
CA ILE A 2 -5.07 5.02 5.87
C ILE A 2 -4.27 3.73 6.00
N LEU A 3 -4.82 2.59 5.57
CA LEU A 3 -4.08 1.33 5.48
C LEU A 3 -3.13 1.40 4.27
N ALA A 4 -1.84 1.21 4.54
CA ALA A 4 -0.80 1.29 3.52
C ALA A 4 -0.83 0.09 2.56
N PRO A 5 -0.49 0.30 1.27
CA PRO A 5 -0.32 -0.79 0.31
C PRO A 5 0.96 -1.58 0.63
N LEU A 6 0.80 -2.84 1.02
CA LEU A 6 1.89 -3.81 1.18
C LEU A 6 1.68 -4.94 0.17
N ARG A 7 2.54 -4.98 -0.86
CA ARG A 7 2.45 -6.00 -1.90
C ARG A 7 2.58 -7.40 -1.28
N GLY A 8 1.70 -8.31 -1.67
CA GLY A 8 1.64 -9.67 -1.13
C GLY A 8 0.91 -9.80 0.21
N VAL A 9 0.73 -8.71 0.96
CA VAL A 9 0.15 -8.73 2.31
C VAL A 9 -1.23 -8.09 2.36
N THR A 10 -1.35 -6.77 2.11
CA THR A 10 -2.65 -6.08 2.20
C THR A 10 -3.46 -6.21 0.90
N VAL A 11 -3.43 -7.40 0.31
CA VAL A 11 -4.17 -7.78 -0.89
C VAL A 11 -5.69 -7.86 -0.62
N ARG A 12 -6.49 -8.08 -1.66
CA ARG A 12 -7.95 -8.10 -1.57
C ARG A 12 -8.45 -9.02 -0.46
N CYS A 13 -8.13 -10.32 -0.47
CA CYS A 13 -8.62 -11.25 0.53
C CYS A 13 -8.15 -10.92 1.97
N PHE A 14 -6.97 -10.30 2.14
CA PHE A 14 -6.55 -9.77 3.45
C PHE A 14 -7.52 -8.66 3.91
N ARG A 15 -7.81 -7.69 3.06
CA ARG A 15 -8.73 -6.60 3.40
C ARG A 15 -10.13 -7.10 3.72
N GLU A 16 -10.59 -8.16 3.05
CA GLU A 16 -11.89 -8.79 3.29
C GLU A 16 -11.92 -9.57 4.62
N VAL A 17 -10.95 -10.46 4.84
CA VAL A 17 -10.89 -11.29 6.06
C VAL A 17 -10.65 -10.47 7.32
N PHE A 18 -9.77 -9.47 7.25
CA PHE A 18 -9.44 -8.60 8.39
C PHE A 18 -10.25 -7.30 8.43
N ALA A 19 -11.34 -7.19 7.64
CA ALA A 19 -12.11 -5.96 7.48
C ALA A 19 -12.59 -5.35 8.79
N GLU A 20 -13.19 -6.15 9.68
CA GLU A 20 -13.64 -5.69 10.99
C GLU A 20 -12.48 -5.15 11.83
N ARG A 21 -11.33 -5.83 11.82
CA ARG A 21 -10.14 -5.41 12.57
C ARG A 21 -9.50 -4.14 12.02
N ILE A 22 -9.58 -3.95 10.70
CA ILE A 22 -9.15 -2.70 10.05
C ILE A 22 -10.06 -1.54 10.48
N LEU A 23 -11.37 -1.75 10.49
CA LEU A 23 -12.34 -0.72 10.90
C LEU A 23 -12.26 -0.40 12.39
N ASP A 24 -12.23 -1.43 13.25
CA ASP A 24 -12.12 -1.28 14.72
C ASP A 24 -10.81 -0.55 15.11
N ALA A 25 -9.75 -0.73 14.31
CA ALA A 25 -8.50 -0.02 14.45
C ALA A 25 -8.56 1.47 14.02
N GLY A 26 -9.71 1.93 13.50
CA GLY A 26 -9.93 3.33 13.10
C GLY A 26 -9.42 3.67 11.70
N PHE A 27 -9.14 2.68 10.84
CA PHE A 27 -8.88 2.94 9.43
C PHE A 27 -10.19 3.29 8.71
N THR A 28 -10.15 4.36 7.95
CA THR A 28 -11.28 4.82 7.11
C THR A 28 -11.03 4.61 5.63
N GLU A 29 -9.80 4.27 5.27
CA GLU A 29 -9.35 4.08 3.90
C GLU A 29 -8.26 3.03 3.81
N ALA A 30 -8.25 2.31 2.69
CA ALA A 30 -7.15 1.43 2.27
C ALA A 30 -6.69 1.79 0.86
N VAL A 31 -5.38 1.95 0.69
CA VAL A 31 -4.77 2.02 -0.64
C VAL A 31 -4.38 0.60 -1.05
N THR A 32 -4.75 0.19 -2.28
CA THR A 32 -4.45 -1.17 -2.75
C THR A 32 -2.94 -1.34 -3.03
N PRO A 33 -2.38 -2.55 -2.92
CA PRO A 33 -1.14 -2.87 -3.62
C PRO A 33 -1.24 -2.44 -5.10
N PHE A 34 -0.10 -2.00 -5.65
CA PHE A 34 -0.12 -1.35 -6.96
C PHE A 34 -0.46 -2.28 -8.11
N ILE A 35 -1.25 -1.76 -9.05
CA ILE A 35 -1.56 -2.34 -10.34
C ILE A 35 -0.66 -1.68 -11.37
N THR A 36 -0.01 -2.45 -12.26
CA THR A 36 0.81 -1.86 -13.31
C THR A 36 -0.08 -1.25 -14.40
N ALA A 37 0.04 0.07 -14.59
CA ALA A 37 -0.60 0.75 -15.71
C ALA A 37 0.07 0.34 -17.02
N THR A 38 -0.67 -0.38 -17.85
CA THR A 38 -0.25 -0.93 -19.15
C THR A 38 -1.36 -0.68 -20.15
N ALA A 39 -1.01 -0.20 -21.34
CA ALA A 39 -1.96 0.06 -22.42
C ALA A 39 -2.80 -1.19 -22.73
N GLY A 40 -4.10 -1.01 -22.90
CA GLY A 40 -5.05 -2.07 -23.17
C GLY A 40 -5.37 -3.01 -21.99
N PHE A 41 -4.71 -2.85 -20.83
CA PHE A 41 -5.00 -3.66 -19.64
C PHE A 41 -6.23 -3.13 -18.90
N ASP A 42 -7.12 -4.05 -18.55
CA ASP A 42 -8.28 -3.74 -17.71
C ASP A 42 -7.93 -3.91 -16.22
N PRO A 43 -7.78 -2.83 -15.44
CA PRO A 43 -7.41 -2.92 -14.03
C PRO A 43 -8.45 -3.65 -13.17
N LEU A 44 -9.72 -3.71 -13.60
CA LEU A 44 -10.79 -4.42 -12.90
C LEU A 44 -10.62 -5.95 -12.95
N LYS A 45 -9.77 -6.44 -13.85
CA LYS A 45 -9.39 -7.87 -13.93
C LYS A 45 -8.16 -8.19 -13.05
N SER A 46 -7.53 -7.18 -12.43
CA SER A 46 -6.41 -7.42 -11.51
C SER A 46 -6.87 -8.14 -10.25
N ASP A 47 -5.95 -8.86 -9.60
CA ASP A 47 -6.22 -9.53 -8.32
C ASP A 47 -6.64 -8.55 -7.23
N GLU A 48 -6.27 -7.27 -7.35
CA GLU A 48 -6.60 -6.24 -6.37
C GLU A 48 -8.01 -5.69 -6.49
N LEU A 49 -8.62 -5.72 -7.70
CA LEU A 49 -9.92 -5.11 -7.96
C LEU A 49 -10.97 -6.08 -8.52
N ARG A 50 -10.57 -7.29 -8.92
CA ARG A 50 -11.49 -8.27 -9.50
C ARG A 50 -12.69 -8.54 -8.59
N GLY A 51 -13.89 -8.38 -9.13
CA GLY A 51 -15.14 -8.60 -8.41
C GLY A 51 -15.50 -7.51 -7.40
N LEU A 52 -14.74 -6.41 -7.31
CA LEU A 52 -15.05 -5.28 -6.44
C LEU A 52 -15.80 -4.21 -7.23
N SER A 53 -16.93 -3.77 -6.67
CA SER A 53 -17.64 -2.57 -7.08
C SER A 53 -17.80 -1.67 -5.86
N PRO A 54 -17.25 -0.45 -5.85
CA PRO A 54 -17.41 0.45 -4.71
C PRO A 54 -18.85 0.91 -4.50
N ARG A 55 -19.73 0.68 -5.47
CA ARG A 55 -21.13 1.12 -5.42
C ARG A 55 -22.10 0.11 -4.84
N THR A 56 -21.81 -1.19 -4.93
CA THR A 56 -22.80 -2.22 -4.60
C THR A 56 -22.34 -3.30 -3.64
N ASP A 57 -21.03 -3.65 -3.62
CA ASP A 57 -20.58 -4.92 -3.07
C ASP A 57 -19.37 -4.79 -2.13
N SER A 58 -19.18 -3.65 -1.48
CA SER A 58 -18.15 -3.60 -0.44
C SER A 58 -18.67 -4.36 0.78
N PRO A 59 -18.03 -5.47 1.19
CA PRO A 59 -18.39 -6.16 2.45
C PRO A 59 -18.17 -5.24 3.66
N THR A 60 -17.49 -4.11 3.44
CA THR A 60 -17.25 -3.08 4.43
C THR A 60 -17.56 -1.69 3.86
N PRO A 61 -18.83 -1.26 3.89
CA PRO A 61 -19.26 0.02 3.31
C PRO A 61 -18.60 1.25 3.96
N ARG A 62 -17.83 1.07 5.04
CA ARG A 62 -17.14 2.14 5.78
C ARG A 62 -15.68 2.34 5.37
N LEU A 63 -15.04 1.39 4.70
CA LEU A 63 -13.64 1.48 4.28
C LEU A 63 -13.56 1.96 2.82
N ARG A 64 -13.08 3.20 2.62
CA ARG A 64 -12.83 3.69 1.26
C ARG A 64 -11.67 2.92 0.64
N LEU A 65 -11.86 2.41 -0.58
CA LEU A 65 -10.81 1.74 -1.32
C LEU A 65 -10.25 2.66 -2.40
N THR A 66 -8.93 2.90 -2.37
CA THR A 66 -8.21 3.72 -3.34
C THR A 66 -7.29 2.82 -4.18
N PRO A 67 -7.63 2.54 -5.45
CA PRO A 67 -6.76 1.81 -6.37
C PRO A 67 -5.42 2.53 -6.56
N GLN A 68 -4.30 1.82 -6.38
CA GLN A 68 -2.97 2.38 -6.63
C GLN A 68 -2.41 1.86 -7.95
N PHE A 69 -1.87 2.76 -8.76
CA PHE A 69 -1.22 2.44 -10.02
C PHE A 69 0.28 2.69 -9.98
N ILE A 70 1.04 1.88 -10.72
CA ILE A 70 2.45 2.10 -10.96
C ILE A 70 2.72 2.10 -12.46
N GLY A 71 3.39 3.13 -12.95
CA GLY A 71 3.67 3.31 -14.37
C GLY A 71 4.63 4.46 -14.63
N LYS A 72 4.87 4.73 -15.90
CA LYS A 72 5.60 5.91 -16.40
C LYS A 72 5.03 6.41 -17.74
N ASP A 73 3.99 5.74 -18.22
CA ASP A 73 3.28 6.07 -19.46
C ASP A 73 1.96 6.77 -19.07
N PRO A 74 1.81 8.07 -19.40
CA PRO A 74 0.61 8.83 -19.06
C PRO A 74 -0.65 8.29 -19.75
N ASP A 75 -0.56 7.81 -20.99
CA ASP A 75 -1.72 7.33 -21.74
C ASP A 75 -2.21 6.00 -21.15
N ALA A 76 -1.30 5.08 -20.85
CA ALA A 76 -1.66 3.84 -20.14
C ALA A 76 -2.28 4.11 -18.76
N LEU A 77 -1.78 5.13 -18.04
CA LEU A 77 -2.40 5.54 -16.77
C LEU A 77 -3.81 6.07 -16.99
N ARG A 78 -4.01 6.94 -17.99
CA ARG A 78 -5.33 7.51 -18.35
C ARG A 78 -6.35 6.40 -18.61
N GLU A 79 -6.00 5.42 -19.45
CA GLU A 79 -6.87 4.27 -19.74
C GLU A 79 -7.29 3.53 -18.46
N CYS A 80 -6.37 3.23 -17.58
CA CYS A 80 -6.65 2.57 -16.30
C CYS A 80 -7.55 3.43 -15.40
N LEU A 81 -7.27 4.74 -15.29
CA LEU A 81 -8.03 5.65 -14.44
C LEU A 81 -9.46 5.86 -14.93
N VAL A 82 -9.67 5.95 -16.25
CA VAL A 82 -11.03 6.02 -16.83
C VAL A 82 -11.84 4.80 -16.41
N ARG A 83 -11.29 3.59 -16.57
CA ARG A 83 -11.99 2.35 -16.22
C ARG A 83 -12.35 2.25 -14.73
N VAL A 84 -11.43 2.59 -13.82
CA VAL A 84 -11.76 2.55 -12.38
C VAL A 84 -12.77 3.61 -12.00
N ARG A 85 -12.70 4.80 -12.61
CA ARG A 85 -13.70 5.86 -12.39
C ARG A 85 -15.09 5.44 -12.87
N GLU A 86 -15.20 4.84 -14.06
CA GLU A 86 -16.45 4.31 -14.61
C GLU A 86 -17.03 3.19 -13.76
N ALA A 87 -16.18 2.35 -13.15
CA ALA A 87 -16.57 1.34 -12.18
C ALA A 87 -17.03 1.92 -10.84
N GLY A 88 -16.84 3.25 -10.63
CA GLY A 88 -17.35 3.96 -9.46
C GLY A 88 -16.31 4.22 -8.36
N PHE A 89 -15.01 3.96 -8.59
CA PHE A 89 -13.98 4.39 -7.66
C PHE A 89 -13.81 5.91 -7.70
N ASP A 90 -14.00 6.56 -6.55
CA ASP A 90 -13.93 8.01 -6.44
C ASP A 90 -12.50 8.56 -6.35
N THR A 91 -11.55 7.71 -5.99
CA THR A 91 -10.15 8.09 -5.77
C THR A 91 -9.21 7.10 -6.43
N ALA A 92 -8.01 7.57 -6.79
CA ALA A 92 -6.90 6.74 -7.23
C ALA A 92 -5.56 7.29 -6.72
N ASP A 93 -4.52 6.46 -6.74
CA ASP A 93 -3.20 6.79 -6.22
C ASP A 93 -2.10 6.40 -7.21
N LEU A 94 -1.03 7.20 -7.28
CA LEU A 94 0.17 6.90 -8.06
C LEU A 94 1.30 6.45 -7.14
N ASN A 95 1.86 5.28 -7.39
CA ASN A 95 3.05 4.79 -6.72
C ASN A 95 4.32 5.43 -7.27
N CYS A 96 4.89 6.34 -6.52
CA CYS A 96 6.21 6.94 -6.73
C CYS A 96 7.23 6.52 -5.65
N GLY A 97 6.97 5.38 -4.97
CA GLY A 97 7.76 4.98 -3.82
C GLY A 97 8.30 3.55 -3.82
N CYS A 98 7.90 2.68 -4.76
CA CYS A 98 8.40 1.30 -4.83
C CYS A 98 9.93 1.30 -5.03
N PRO A 99 10.71 0.74 -4.07
CA PRO A 99 12.17 0.85 -4.11
C PRO A 99 12.86 -0.29 -4.87
N PHE A 100 12.14 -1.36 -5.21
CA PHE A 100 12.72 -2.56 -5.80
C PHE A 100 13.45 -2.27 -7.11
N PRO A 101 14.72 -2.72 -7.28
CA PRO A 101 15.54 -2.42 -8.46
C PRO A 101 14.87 -2.76 -9.79
N MET A 102 14.18 -3.91 -9.87
CA MET A 102 13.47 -4.35 -11.09
C MET A 102 12.32 -3.41 -11.50
N VAL A 103 11.80 -2.61 -10.57
CA VAL A 103 10.76 -1.59 -10.81
C VAL A 103 11.42 -0.23 -11.05
N ARG A 104 12.28 0.19 -10.13
CA ARG A 104 12.96 1.48 -10.13
C ARG A 104 13.83 1.69 -11.37
N ASN A 105 14.60 0.69 -11.78
CA ASN A 105 15.48 0.79 -12.95
C ASN A 105 14.73 0.90 -14.28
N LYS A 106 13.43 0.56 -14.28
CA LYS A 106 12.53 0.80 -15.42
C LYS A 106 11.86 2.19 -15.41
N GLY A 107 12.26 3.08 -14.48
CA GLY A 107 11.67 4.42 -14.32
C GLY A 107 10.28 4.41 -13.70
N ARG A 108 9.88 3.34 -12.97
CA ARG A 108 8.60 3.18 -12.29
C ARG A 108 8.78 3.25 -10.77
N GLY A 109 7.71 3.47 -10.02
CA GLY A 109 7.79 3.60 -8.58
C GLY A 109 8.72 4.75 -8.19
N SER A 110 9.68 4.52 -7.27
CA SER A 110 10.64 5.57 -6.91
C SER A 110 11.51 6.02 -8.09
N GLY A 111 11.67 5.20 -9.13
CA GLY A 111 12.45 5.55 -10.33
C GLY A 111 11.92 6.73 -11.11
N ILE A 112 10.63 7.05 -11.00
CA ILE A 112 10.01 8.19 -11.68
C ILE A 112 10.55 9.55 -11.17
N LEU A 113 11.05 9.59 -9.93
CA LEU A 113 11.62 10.80 -9.34
C LEU A 113 12.87 11.32 -10.08
N ARG A 114 13.52 10.48 -10.91
CA ARG A 114 14.63 10.87 -11.78
C ARG A 114 14.19 11.64 -13.04
N THR A 115 12.91 11.59 -13.36
CA THR A 115 12.37 12.15 -14.60
C THR A 115 11.23 13.12 -14.31
N PRO A 116 11.55 14.37 -13.87
CA PRO A 116 10.55 15.36 -13.46
C PRO A 116 9.44 15.58 -14.47
N LEU A 117 9.78 15.65 -15.77
CA LEU A 117 8.79 15.85 -16.85
C LEU A 117 7.82 14.66 -16.99
N VAL A 118 8.27 13.43 -16.73
CA VAL A 118 7.39 12.27 -16.74
C VAL A 118 6.48 12.30 -15.52
N LEU A 119 7.02 12.63 -14.34
CA LEU A 119 6.23 12.80 -13.12
C LEU A 119 5.13 13.84 -13.35
N GLU A 120 5.48 15.01 -13.88
CA GLU A 120 4.54 16.09 -14.17
C GLU A 120 3.38 15.63 -15.07
N ARG A 121 3.70 14.93 -16.17
CA ARG A 121 2.67 14.39 -17.08
C ARG A 121 1.76 13.35 -16.41
N MET A 122 2.34 12.49 -15.56
CA MET A 122 1.56 11.50 -14.80
C MET A 122 0.62 12.18 -13.81
N LEU A 123 1.07 13.25 -13.14
CA LEU A 123 0.23 14.03 -12.22
C LEU A 123 -0.89 14.77 -12.95
N ALA A 124 -0.56 15.38 -14.11
CA ALA A 124 -1.54 16.05 -14.96
C ALA A 124 -2.68 15.09 -15.37
N VAL A 125 -2.31 13.95 -15.95
CA VAL A 125 -3.26 12.92 -16.37
C VAL A 125 -4.09 12.40 -15.19
N GLY A 126 -3.46 12.17 -14.04
CA GLY A 126 -4.15 11.70 -12.84
C GLY A 126 -5.21 12.69 -12.35
N CYS A 127 -4.84 13.97 -12.23
CA CYS A 127 -5.75 15.02 -11.77
C CYS A 127 -6.84 15.34 -12.79
N GLU A 128 -6.51 15.37 -14.09
CA GLU A 128 -7.51 15.57 -15.17
C GLU A 128 -8.54 14.43 -15.19
N THR A 129 -8.09 13.19 -15.11
CA THR A 129 -8.97 12.03 -15.25
C THR A 129 -9.84 11.81 -14.02
N MET A 130 -9.27 11.89 -12.81
CA MET A 130 -10.02 11.66 -11.58
C MET A 130 -10.78 12.90 -11.09
N GLY A 131 -10.30 14.08 -11.42
CA GLY A 131 -10.81 15.37 -10.93
C GLY A 131 -10.03 15.90 -9.72
N PRO A 132 -10.18 17.21 -9.41
CA PRO A 132 -9.49 17.87 -8.31
C PRO A 132 -9.74 17.19 -6.97
N GLY A 133 -8.68 16.99 -6.18
CA GLY A 133 -8.77 16.39 -4.84
C GLY A 133 -9.14 14.90 -4.82
N ARG A 134 -9.05 14.19 -5.95
CA ARG A 134 -9.38 12.76 -6.04
C ARG A 134 -8.20 11.87 -6.45
N PHE A 135 -7.09 12.46 -6.85
CA PHE A 135 -5.86 11.75 -7.20
C PHE A 135 -4.79 12.01 -6.14
N SER A 136 -4.14 10.97 -5.64
CA SER A 136 -3.09 11.04 -4.64
C SER A 136 -1.78 10.44 -5.13
N VAL A 137 -0.72 10.68 -4.38
CA VAL A 137 0.62 10.14 -4.67
C VAL A 137 1.19 9.53 -3.42
N LYS A 138 1.78 8.33 -3.55
CA LYS A 138 2.61 7.74 -2.51
C LYS A 138 4.07 7.71 -2.94
N ALA A 139 4.91 8.51 -2.28
CA ALA A 139 6.32 8.67 -2.60
C ALA A 139 7.26 8.25 -1.45
N ARG A 140 8.55 8.27 -1.75
CA ARG A 140 9.66 8.29 -0.78
C ARG A 140 10.36 9.65 -0.84
N LEU A 141 11.25 9.93 0.14
CA LEU A 141 12.03 11.15 0.19
C LEU A 141 12.98 11.34 -1.02
N GLY A 142 13.30 10.23 -1.70
CA GLY A 142 14.13 10.22 -2.88
C GLY A 142 14.54 8.80 -3.27
N ILE A 143 15.53 8.72 -4.16
CA ILE A 143 16.12 7.46 -4.61
C ILE A 143 17.44 7.21 -3.90
N GLU A 144 18.35 8.15 -4.00
CA GLU A 144 19.72 8.10 -3.46
C GLU A 144 19.85 8.92 -2.17
N ARG A 145 19.19 10.08 -2.11
CA ARG A 145 19.23 11.05 -1.01
C ARG A 145 17.82 11.35 -0.51
N ASN A 146 17.73 11.94 0.69
CA ASN A 146 16.46 12.27 1.34
C ASN A 146 15.94 13.69 0.98
N ASP A 147 16.60 14.42 0.11
CA ASP A 147 16.23 15.76 -0.34
C ASP A 147 15.67 15.81 -1.78
N GLU A 148 15.68 14.69 -2.50
CA GLU A 148 15.31 14.64 -3.91
C GLU A 148 13.81 14.93 -4.14
N LEU A 149 12.91 14.45 -3.25
CA LEU A 149 11.50 14.79 -3.33
C LEU A 149 11.25 16.27 -3.04
N LEU A 150 12.00 16.86 -2.12
CA LEU A 150 11.89 18.29 -1.80
C LEU A 150 12.14 19.15 -3.04
N ALA A 151 13.12 18.79 -3.87
CA ALA A 151 13.40 19.47 -5.12
C ALA A 151 12.27 19.36 -6.16
N LEU A 152 11.40 18.36 -6.05
CA LEU A 152 10.24 18.13 -6.93
C LEU A 152 8.94 18.78 -6.42
N MET A 153 8.96 19.40 -5.23
CA MET A 153 7.76 20.02 -4.65
C MET A 153 7.14 21.12 -5.53
N PRO A 154 7.91 21.94 -6.29
CA PRO A 154 7.29 22.89 -7.23
C PRO A 154 6.37 22.21 -8.25
N ILE A 155 6.73 21.03 -8.75
CA ILE A 155 5.90 20.24 -9.67
C ILE A 155 4.68 19.70 -8.92
N VAL A 156 4.90 19.04 -7.78
CA VAL A 156 3.80 18.46 -6.98
C VAL A 156 2.76 19.51 -6.60
N ASN A 157 3.20 20.70 -6.20
CA ASN A 157 2.37 21.82 -5.79
C ASN A 157 1.56 22.48 -6.93
N SER A 158 1.87 22.14 -8.19
CA SER A 158 1.13 22.65 -9.36
C SER A 158 -0.17 21.87 -9.62
N PHE A 159 -0.40 20.77 -8.90
CA PHE A 159 -1.57 19.92 -9.11
C PHE A 159 -2.47 19.86 -7.87
N PRO A 160 -3.79 19.81 -8.06
CA PRO A 160 -4.75 19.71 -6.97
C PRO A 160 -4.87 18.27 -6.45
N LEU A 161 -3.75 17.75 -5.91
CA LEU A 161 -3.71 16.41 -5.34
C LEU A 161 -4.59 16.30 -4.10
N ARG A 162 -5.14 15.11 -3.88
CA ARG A 162 -5.85 14.78 -2.65
C ARG A 162 -4.93 14.77 -1.44
N PHE A 163 -3.79 14.12 -1.59
CA PHE A 163 -2.67 14.12 -0.64
C PHE A 163 -1.38 13.60 -1.28
N LEU A 164 -0.27 13.86 -0.61
CA LEU A 164 1.03 13.27 -0.85
C LEU A 164 1.41 12.40 0.37
N ALA A 165 1.37 11.08 0.24
CA ALA A 165 1.86 10.17 1.29
C ALA A 165 3.37 9.96 1.14
N VAL A 166 4.14 10.31 2.16
CA VAL A 166 5.61 10.26 2.13
C VAL A 166 6.14 9.22 3.10
N HIS A 167 6.79 8.18 2.55
CA HIS A 167 7.61 7.29 3.35
C HIS A 167 8.94 7.98 3.65
N ALA A 168 9.22 8.22 4.93
CA ALA A 168 10.36 8.99 5.40
C ALA A 168 11.71 8.26 5.25
N ARG A 169 11.96 7.64 4.08
CA ARG A 169 13.21 6.99 3.64
C ARG A 169 13.42 7.21 2.15
N ASN A 170 14.65 7.13 1.68
CA ASN A 170 14.94 7.01 0.24
C ASN A 170 14.80 5.55 -0.25
N ALA A 171 14.93 5.33 -1.55
CA ALA A 171 14.75 4.00 -2.14
C ALA A 171 15.93 3.05 -1.87
N ARG A 172 17.16 3.57 -1.69
CA ARG A 172 18.32 2.74 -1.35
C ARG A 172 18.21 2.10 0.01
N GLN A 173 17.65 2.81 0.98
CA GLN A 173 17.39 2.28 2.31
C GLN A 173 16.41 1.11 2.30
N MET A 174 15.62 0.93 1.25
CA MET A 174 14.54 -0.07 1.22
C MET A 174 13.65 0.06 2.47
N TYR A 175 13.89 -0.78 3.48
CA TYR A 175 13.20 -0.78 4.76
C TYR A 175 14.16 -0.78 5.95
N ASP A 176 15.47 -0.57 5.68
CA ASP A 176 16.53 -0.58 6.67
C ASP A 176 16.85 0.83 7.18
N GLY A 177 17.50 0.92 8.31
CA GLY A 177 17.84 2.17 8.99
C GLY A 177 16.60 2.88 9.53
N GLU A 178 16.80 4.08 10.05
CA GLU A 178 15.73 4.90 10.62
C GLU A 178 15.03 5.76 9.57
N CYS A 179 13.79 6.15 9.88
CA CYS A 179 13.07 7.16 9.10
C CYS A 179 13.66 8.55 9.35
N ASP A 180 13.87 9.31 8.29
CA ASP A 180 14.34 10.69 8.34
C ASP A 180 13.15 11.64 8.47
N TRP A 181 12.74 11.86 9.73
CA TRP A 181 11.60 12.73 10.03
C TRP A 181 11.91 14.21 9.85
N GLU A 182 13.19 14.62 9.86
CA GLU A 182 13.60 15.99 9.57
C GLU A 182 13.40 16.30 8.08
N ALA A 183 13.86 15.41 7.20
CA ALA A 183 13.64 15.55 5.76
C ALA A 183 12.15 15.47 5.41
N PHE A 184 11.38 14.61 6.10
CA PHE A 184 9.92 14.57 5.97
C PHE A 184 9.28 15.92 6.34
N ALA A 185 9.69 16.53 7.46
CA ALA A 185 9.17 17.82 7.88
C ALA A 185 9.43 18.92 6.83
N LYS A 186 10.62 18.95 6.22
CA LYS A 186 10.95 19.90 5.14
C LYS A 186 10.02 19.72 3.92
N VAL A 187 9.70 18.48 3.55
CA VAL A 187 8.75 18.19 2.45
C VAL A 187 7.35 18.65 2.84
N ARG A 188 6.90 18.34 4.07
CA ARG A 188 5.58 18.74 4.58
C ARG A 188 5.43 20.26 4.58
N ASP A 189 6.44 20.99 5.06
CA ASP A 189 6.41 22.45 5.19
C ASP A 189 6.48 23.15 3.81
N ALA A 190 7.07 22.51 2.79
CA ALA A 190 7.09 22.98 1.41
C ALA A 190 5.82 22.64 0.62
N ALA A 191 4.97 21.74 1.12
CA ALA A 191 3.79 21.24 0.42
C ALA A 191 2.62 22.22 0.50
N LYS A 192 1.94 22.42 -0.64
CA LYS A 192 0.63 23.11 -0.72
C LYS A 192 -0.55 22.13 -0.69
N VAL A 193 -0.27 20.84 -0.68
CA VAL A 193 -1.25 19.75 -0.62
C VAL A 193 -1.13 19.05 0.73
N PRO A 194 -2.19 18.39 1.22
CA PRO A 194 -2.11 17.61 2.46
C PRO A 194 -1.00 16.56 2.37
N VAL A 195 -0.14 16.48 3.38
CA VAL A 195 0.92 15.46 3.48
C VAL A 195 0.53 14.39 4.49
N VAL A 196 0.64 13.13 4.08
CA VAL A 196 0.33 11.96 4.90
C VAL A 196 1.63 11.32 5.36
N ARG A 197 1.80 11.21 6.67
CA ARG A 197 2.96 10.59 7.30
C ARG A 197 2.96 9.08 7.07
N ASN A 198 4.07 8.53 6.57
CA ASN A 198 4.26 7.09 6.40
C ASN A 198 5.72 6.69 6.69
N GLY A 199 5.94 5.46 7.16
CA GLY A 199 7.24 4.90 7.51
C GLY A 199 7.32 4.58 9.01
N ASP A 200 7.60 3.33 9.34
CA ASP A 200 7.81 2.76 10.69
C ASP A 200 6.96 3.34 11.83
N ILE A 201 5.73 3.70 11.50
CA ILE A 201 4.75 4.17 12.47
C ILE A 201 4.24 2.93 13.21
N PRO A 202 4.38 2.87 14.55
CA PRO A 202 3.82 1.80 15.35
C PRO A 202 2.30 1.77 15.27
N PHE A 203 1.69 0.71 15.78
CA PHE A 203 0.26 0.66 15.97
C PHE A 203 -0.04 0.19 17.40
N PRO A 204 -0.89 0.88 18.17
CA PRO A 204 -1.45 2.22 17.88
C PRO A 204 -0.35 3.26 17.62
N PRO A 205 -0.62 4.31 16.83
CA PRO A 205 0.36 5.36 16.59
C PRO A 205 0.63 6.16 17.86
N ASP A 206 1.89 6.55 18.05
CA ASP A 206 2.29 7.42 19.15
C ASP A 206 1.56 8.76 19.01
N GLY A 207 0.94 9.23 20.13
CA GLY A 207 0.13 10.45 20.15
C GLY A 207 -1.35 10.25 19.82
N GLY A 208 -1.80 9.01 19.64
CA GLY A 208 -3.19 8.66 19.34
C GLY A 208 -3.60 8.97 17.90
N THR A 209 -4.88 8.75 17.60
CA THR A 209 -5.48 9.06 16.29
C THR A 209 -5.91 10.52 16.16
N ASP A 210 -5.84 11.28 17.24
CA ASP A 210 -6.47 12.61 17.39
C ASP A 210 -5.51 13.77 17.09
N GLY A 211 -4.26 13.49 16.75
CA GLY A 211 -3.22 14.52 16.55
C GLY A 211 -3.30 15.34 15.25
N GLY A 212 -4.41 15.31 14.53
CA GLY A 212 -4.62 16.14 13.33
C GLY A 212 -3.75 15.79 12.12
N GLU A 213 -2.76 14.93 12.24
CA GLU A 213 -1.88 14.53 11.15
C GLU A 213 -2.38 13.23 10.48
N TRP A 214 -2.62 13.31 9.19
CA TRP A 214 -3.01 12.14 8.42
C TRP A 214 -1.87 11.12 8.38
N THR A 215 -2.19 9.87 8.79
CA THR A 215 -1.21 8.81 8.94
C THR A 215 -1.56 7.63 8.06
N MET A 216 -0.57 7.11 7.34
CA MET A 216 -0.69 5.87 6.56
C MET A 216 0.16 4.78 7.21
N ILE A 217 -0.47 3.73 7.75
CA ILE A 217 0.18 2.67 8.52
C ILE A 217 0.08 1.35 7.76
N GLY A 218 1.20 0.64 7.66
CA GLY A 218 1.27 -0.68 7.03
C GLY A 218 1.79 -1.73 8.01
N ARG A 219 3.11 -1.90 8.06
CA ARG A 219 3.79 -2.93 8.85
C ARG A 219 3.42 -2.89 10.33
N GLY A 220 3.28 -1.70 10.92
CA GLY A 220 2.87 -1.55 12.32
C GLY A 220 1.51 -2.20 12.60
N PHE A 221 0.51 -1.96 11.76
CA PHE A 221 -0.80 -2.59 11.90
C PHE A 221 -0.77 -4.11 11.65
N VAL A 222 -0.10 -4.54 10.57
CA VAL A 222 0.03 -5.99 10.26
C VAL A 222 0.71 -6.71 11.43
N ARG A 223 1.75 -6.11 12.03
CA ARG A 223 2.42 -6.67 13.21
C ARG A 223 1.49 -6.73 14.43
N HIS A 224 0.70 -5.69 14.65
CA HIS A 224 -0.27 -5.65 15.75
C HIS A 224 -1.31 -6.78 15.66
N LEU A 225 -1.77 -7.14 14.45
CA LEU A 225 -2.69 -8.26 14.28
C LEU A 225 -2.15 -9.56 14.86
N GLY A 226 -0.85 -9.83 14.71
CA GLY A 226 -0.21 -11.03 15.27
C GLY A 226 -0.13 -11.08 16.80
N MET A 227 -0.45 -9.99 17.50
CA MET A 227 -0.48 -9.90 18.96
C MET A 227 -1.87 -10.20 19.55
N ARG A 228 -2.88 -10.37 18.70
CA ARG A 228 -4.27 -10.54 19.13
C ARG A 228 -4.56 -11.99 19.49
N ASP A 229 -5.45 -12.18 20.48
CA ASP A 229 -5.85 -13.51 20.94
C ASP A 229 -6.75 -14.24 19.92
N ASP A 230 -7.47 -13.48 19.09
CA ASP A 230 -8.39 -14.01 18.05
C ASP A 230 -7.73 -14.30 16.71
N ILE A 231 -6.40 -14.15 16.59
CA ILE A 231 -5.68 -14.22 15.33
C ILE A 231 -5.76 -15.58 14.64
N ASP A 232 -5.87 -16.68 15.41
CA ASP A 232 -5.88 -18.04 14.84
C ASP A 232 -7.10 -18.30 13.96
N GLY A 233 -8.28 -17.89 14.42
CA GLY A 233 -9.51 -18.00 13.63
C GLY A 233 -9.46 -17.12 12.36
N LEU A 234 -8.88 -15.94 12.47
CA LEU A 234 -8.69 -15.04 11.30
C LEU A 234 -7.67 -15.61 10.33
N LEU A 235 -6.57 -16.20 10.84
CA LEU A 235 -5.55 -16.81 10.00
C LEU A 235 -6.10 -18.02 9.24
N ALA A 236 -6.90 -18.87 9.90
CA ALA A 236 -7.58 -20.00 9.26
C ALA A 236 -8.48 -19.51 8.11
N ARG A 237 -9.33 -18.52 8.35
CA ARG A 237 -10.16 -17.89 7.31
C ARG A 237 -9.34 -17.29 6.18
N TYR A 238 -8.18 -16.70 6.49
CA TYR A 238 -7.29 -16.13 5.49
C TYR A 238 -6.61 -17.18 4.61
N VAL A 239 -6.28 -18.35 5.19
CA VAL A 239 -5.83 -19.53 4.41
C VAL A 239 -6.91 -19.94 3.41
N GLU A 240 -8.15 -20.14 3.88
CA GLU A 240 -9.28 -20.55 3.03
C GLU A 240 -9.54 -19.54 1.90
N ALA A 241 -9.68 -18.27 2.22
CA ALA A 241 -9.86 -17.21 1.22
C ALA A 241 -8.69 -17.14 0.22
N SER A 242 -7.46 -17.44 0.67
CA SER A 242 -6.29 -17.48 -0.22
C SER A 242 -6.28 -18.71 -1.13
N VAL A 243 -6.83 -19.86 -0.67
CA VAL A 243 -7.01 -21.06 -1.50
C VAL A 243 -8.03 -20.80 -2.62
N GLU A 244 -9.11 -20.08 -2.32
CA GLU A 244 -10.10 -19.68 -3.32
C GLU A 244 -9.58 -18.68 -4.35
N GLU A 245 -8.68 -17.77 -3.92
CA GLU A 245 -8.15 -16.70 -4.77
C GLU A 245 -6.96 -17.14 -5.64
N LEU A 246 -6.10 -18.01 -5.11
CA LEU A 246 -4.83 -18.39 -5.74
C LEU A 246 -4.90 -19.80 -6.31
N TYR A 247 -4.29 -19.96 -7.48
CA TYR A 247 -4.18 -21.28 -8.08
C TYR A 247 -2.98 -22.06 -7.50
N GLY A 248 -3.28 -23.14 -6.81
CA GLY A 248 -2.30 -24.07 -6.24
C GLY A 248 -1.82 -23.73 -4.83
N GLU A 249 -1.31 -24.74 -4.15
CA GLU A 249 -0.91 -24.68 -2.75
C GLU A 249 0.30 -23.77 -2.48
N ARG A 250 1.29 -23.81 -3.37
CA ARG A 250 2.56 -23.09 -3.20
C ARG A 250 2.41 -21.57 -3.10
N PRO A 251 1.59 -20.87 -3.92
CA PRO A 251 1.33 -19.45 -3.75
C PRO A 251 0.62 -19.11 -2.43
N VAL A 252 -0.33 -19.93 -1.99
CA VAL A 252 -1.02 -19.76 -0.71
C VAL A 252 -0.03 -19.86 0.43
N LEU A 253 0.80 -20.89 0.45
CA LEU A 253 1.83 -21.09 1.46
C LEU A 253 2.83 -19.91 1.48
N GLY A 254 3.22 -19.39 0.31
CA GLY A 254 4.06 -18.21 0.19
C GLY A 254 3.44 -16.97 0.85
N ARG A 255 2.16 -16.73 0.60
CA ARG A 255 1.38 -15.64 1.20
C ARG A 255 1.28 -15.76 2.73
N MET A 256 1.03 -16.95 3.24
CA MET A 256 0.97 -17.18 4.69
C MET A 256 2.33 -16.94 5.35
N LYS A 257 3.40 -17.45 4.78
CA LYS A 257 4.77 -17.21 5.28
C LYS A 257 5.14 -15.74 5.25
N GLU A 258 4.76 -15.01 4.20
CA GLU A 258 4.99 -13.57 4.10
C GLU A 258 4.27 -12.82 5.22
N LEU A 259 3.00 -13.14 5.51
CA LEU A 259 2.27 -12.55 6.62
C LEU A 259 2.93 -12.84 7.97
N ILE A 260 3.23 -14.11 8.26
CA ILE A 260 3.81 -14.51 9.55
C ILE A 260 5.24 -13.96 9.73
N ALA A 261 5.97 -13.70 8.65
CA ALA A 261 7.28 -13.05 8.73
C ALA A 261 7.23 -11.68 9.41
N TYR A 262 6.11 -10.97 9.35
CA TYR A 262 5.90 -9.72 10.11
C TYR A 262 5.70 -9.95 11.62
N TRP A 263 5.32 -11.16 12.02
CA TRP A 263 5.06 -11.54 13.41
C TRP A 263 6.22 -12.26 14.08
N ARG A 264 7.27 -12.62 13.33
CA ARG A 264 8.41 -13.46 13.79
C ARG A 264 9.10 -13.00 15.07
N ASP A 265 9.00 -11.70 15.40
CA ASP A 265 9.62 -11.14 16.62
C ASP A 265 8.66 -11.12 17.82
N ILE A 266 7.38 -11.43 17.63
CA ILE A 266 6.38 -11.57 18.67
C ILE A 266 6.64 -12.91 19.42
N PRO A 267 6.62 -12.96 20.76
CA PRO A 267 7.05 -14.14 21.53
C PRO A 267 6.43 -15.48 21.08
N ARG A 268 5.12 -15.50 20.78
CA ARG A 268 4.44 -16.69 20.26
C ARG A 268 5.00 -17.11 18.90
N TRP A 269 5.02 -16.19 17.95
CA TRP A 269 5.41 -16.45 16.55
C TRP A 269 6.92 -16.67 16.41
N ARG A 270 7.74 -16.12 17.29
CA ARG A 270 9.18 -16.40 17.34
C ARG A 270 9.47 -17.88 17.55
N ARG A 271 8.65 -18.56 18.36
CA ARG A 271 8.77 -20.02 18.58
C ARG A 271 8.31 -20.82 17.37
N LEU A 272 7.26 -20.39 16.69
CA LEU A 272 6.66 -21.08 15.55
C LEU A 272 7.38 -20.80 14.23
N TRP A 273 8.01 -19.63 14.11
CA TRP A 273 8.63 -19.19 12.85
C TRP A 273 9.64 -20.17 12.22
N PRO A 274 10.56 -20.81 12.98
CA PRO A 274 11.49 -21.77 12.39
C PRO A 274 10.80 -22.93 11.67
N VAL A 275 9.67 -23.42 12.18
CA VAL A 275 8.88 -24.51 11.59
C VAL A 275 8.03 -23.98 10.43
N VAL A 276 7.34 -22.87 10.62
CA VAL A 276 6.54 -22.22 9.56
C VAL A 276 7.40 -21.90 8.35
N LYS A 277 8.60 -21.38 8.55
CA LYS A 277 9.51 -20.96 7.47
C LYS A 277 9.86 -22.12 6.53
N ILE A 278 10.05 -23.33 7.05
CA ILE A 278 10.49 -24.51 6.30
C ILE A 278 9.32 -25.36 5.77
N ALA A 279 8.10 -25.16 6.23
CA ALA A 279 6.91 -25.88 5.76
C ALA A 279 6.82 -25.86 4.23
N ARG A 280 6.52 -27.01 3.61
CA ARG A 280 6.45 -27.19 2.16
C ARG A 280 5.03 -27.36 1.65
N THR A 281 4.10 -27.74 2.54
CA THR A 281 2.69 -27.93 2.26
C THR A 281 1.81 -27.10 3.20
N LEU A 282 0.55 -26.91 2.85
CA LEU A 282 -0.42 -26.26 3.74
C LEU A 282 -0.73 -27.08 4.99
N ASP A 283 -0.67 -28.40 4.89
CA ASP A 283 -0.87 -29.28 6.05
C ASP A 283 0.28 -29.16 7.05
N GLU A 284 1.53 -29.15 6.57
CA GLU A 284 2.68 -28.84 7.42
C GLU A 284 2.58 -27.45 8.06
N PHE A 285 2.10 -26.47 7.31
CA PHE A 285 1.88 -25.12 7.82
C PHE A 285 0.79 -25.09 8.89
N ARG A 286 -0.36 -25.75 8.66
CA ARG A 286 -1.46 -25.84 9.64
C ARG A 286 -1.00 -26.51 10.93
N LEU A 287 -0.25 -27.63 10.83
CA LEU A 287 0.34 -28.31 11.97
C LEU A 287 1.34 -27.42 12.75
N ALA A 288 2.08 -26.58 12.05
CA ALA A 288 3.08 -25.70 12.67
C ALA A 288 2.46 -24.57 13.50
N ILE A 289 1.22 -24.15 13.19
CA ILE A 289 0.52 -23.04 13.87
C ILE A 289 -0.55 -23.51 14.86
N ALA A 290 -0.93 -24.78 14.84
CA ALA A 290 -1.86 -25.41 15.80
C ALA A 290 -1.19 -25.55 17.19
#